data_13a9d5171990fd76fccf65696c409d28
#
_entry.id   13a9d5171990fd76fccf65696c409d28
#
_cell.length_a   1.000
_cell.length_b   1.000
_cell.length_c   1.000
_cell.angle_alpha   90.00
_cell.angle_beta   90.00
_cell.angle_gamma   90.00
#
_symmetry.space_group_name_H-M   'P 1'
#
loop_
_entity.id
_entity.type
_entity.pdbx_description
1 polymer ?
#
loop_
_entity_poly.entity_id
_entity_poly.type
_entity_poly.pdbx_seq_one_letter_code
_entity_poly.pdbx_strand_id
1 'polypeptide(L)'
;MPVLQERTKTEQNRSILPICVLDDETDHVELMTSQLDRAGFPAYGTTNPVEALQKVRAGGCRVVIADFKMPEMDGMAFLEKALQSDPGMYVILVTGFYSVDAAIEAIKHGATDYLCKPLDLPRLLKVLDEIAESFSKSARVRELEEKLLDTLQFHGIVGRSAAMLEVFDLAKKISMHYTNALITGPTGSGKELVAHALHQMSPVSQERFAVCNCSAMVDTLLESQLFGHMRGAFTGAHENRPGLFEYANHGTVFLDEVGETSLQMQAKLLRVIQNREIQRVGSPEVKKVDVRLIAATNRDLRNEVLAGRFREDLFYRLSSIEIRVPGLGERQDDIPVLAQHFLKKYSAEYGKPLQGLTRRAHIALLQHDWPGNVRELENLIAGAAITANGESIDTTDFPEHLQNRSQRRAAASSTWSPLPLDEVRSEHIQRVLDMCNGNRVRTAQVLGIGRTSLYRFLKRSSKRVAVKGAA
;
A
#
# COMPACT_ATOMS: atom_id res chain seq x y z
N MET A 1 -35.36 7.26 -27.05
CA MET A 1 -34.75 8.08 -26.00
C MET A 1 -33.35 7.64 -25.55
N PRO A 2 -32.89 6.38 -25.56
CA PRO A 2 -31.51 6.05 -25.17
C PRO A 2 -30.41 6.62 -26.07
N VAL A 3 -30.64 6.68 -27.40
CA VAL A 3 -29.64 7.13 -28.39
C VAL A 3 -29.28 8.63 -28.28
N LEU A 4 -30.20 9.46 -27.80
CA LEU A 4 -29.97 10.91 -27.58
C LEU A 4 -29.16 11.15 -26.30
N GLN A 5 -29.33 10.31 -25.27
CA GLN A 5 -28.56 10.40 -24.03
C GLN A 5 -27.10 9.89 -24.20
N GLU A 6 -26.88 8.91 -25.06
CA GLU A 6 -25.52 8.44 -25.38
C GLU A 6 -24.75 9.47 -26.22
N ARG A 7 -25.37 10.15 -27.18
CA ARG A 7 -24.70 11.21 -27.95
C ARG A 7 -24.28 12.40 -27.12
N THR A 8 -25.14 12.89 -26.23
CA THR A 8 -24.80 13.99 -25.30
C THR A 8 -23.66 13.61 -24.33
N LYS A 9 -23.60 12.35 -23.90
CA LYS A 9 -22.56 11.88 -23.00
C LYS A 9 -21.20 11.74 -23.69
N THR A 10 -21.19 11.28 -24.95
CA THR A 10 -19.97 11.18 -25.75
C THR A 10 -19.40 12.56 -26.07
N GLU A 11 -20.23 13.54 -26.41
CA GLU A 11 -19.82 14.93 -26.64
C GLU A 11 -19.24 15.59 -25.37
N GLN A 12 -19.84 15.36 -24.20
CA GLN A 12 -19.32 15.82 -22.92
C GLN A 12 -17.96 15.20 -22.59
N ASN A 13 -17.78 13.90 -22.83
CA ASN A 13 -16.51 13.23 -22.60
C ASN A 13 -15.39 13.74 -23.51
N ARG A 14 -15.71 14.08 -24.76
CA ARG A 14 -14.74 14.65 -25.71
C ARG A 14 -14.26 16.03 -25.29
N SER A 15 -15.17 16.89 -24.82
CA SER A 15 -14.86 18.28 -24.43
C SER A 15 -13.88 18.41 -23.26
N ILE A 16 -13.73 17.36 -22.43
CA ILE A 16 -12.82 17.36 -21.27
C ILE A 16 -11.43 16.81 -21.61
N LEU A 17 -11.16 16.38 -22.86
CA LEU A 17 -9.91 15.77 -23.27
C LEU A 17 -9.14 16.70 -24.24
N PRO A 18 -8.33 17.67 -23.74
CA PRO A 18 -7.55 18.54 -24.61
C PRO A 18 -6.41 17.76 -25.28
N ILE A 19 -6.28 17.91 -26.60
CA ILE A 19 -5.35 17.19 -27.45
C ILE A 19 -4.30 18.16 -28.01
N CYS A 20 -3.04 17.76 -27.98
CA CYS A 20 -1.96 18.45 -28.70
C CYS A 20 -1.60 17.66 -29.96
N VAL A 21 -1.58 18.30 -31.11
CA VAL A 21 -1.10 17.76 -32.38
C VAL A 21 0.30 18.30 -32.65
N LEU A 22 1.26 17.39 -32.86
CA LEU A 22 2.65 17.72 -33.13
C LEU A 22 3.11 17.04 -34.42
N ASP A 23 3.37 17.81 -35.47
CA ASP A 23 3.87 17.36 -36.77
C ASP A 23 4.76 18.47 -37.33
N ASP A 24 5.82 18.16 -38.06
CA ASP A 24 6.72 19.15 -38.65
C ASP A 24 6.12 19.89 -39.86
N GLU A 25 5.02 19.36 -40.41
CA GLU A 25 4.29 19.99 -41.50
C GLU A 25 3.07 20.78 -40.99
N THR A 26 3.09 22.13 -41.17
CA THR A 26 2.02 23.02 -40.72
C THR A 26 0.66 22.64 -41.26
N ASP A 27 0.59 22.25 -42.56
CA ASP A 27 -0.67 21.86 -43.23
C ASP A 27 -1.29 20.61 -42.56
N HIS A 28 -0.46 19.66 -42.15
CA HIS A 28 -0.89 18.46 -41.39
C HIS A 28 -1.44 18.84 -40.02
N VAL A 29 -0.76 19.73 -39.30
CA VAL A 29 -1.18 20.24 -37.99
C VAL A 29 -2.53 20.93 -38.08
N GLU A 30 -2.73 21.86 -39.06
CA GLU A 30 -3.97 22.60 -39.22
C GLU A 30 -5.14 21.68 -39.63
N LEU A 31 -4.90 20.77 -40.57
CA LEU A 31 -5.91 19.79 -41.00
C LEU A 31 -6.37 18.93 -39.85
N MET A 32 -5.42 18.32 -39.10
CA MET A 32 -5.73 17.42 -37.98
C MET A 32 -6.47 18.16 -36.87
N THR A 33 -5.99 19.33 -36.48
CA THR A 33 -6.58 20.17 -35.43
C THR A 33 -8.03 20.52 -35.81
N SER A 34 -8.27 20.97 -37.07
CA SER A 34 -9.61 21.26 -37.54
C SER A 34 -10.55 20.04 -37.55
N GLN A 35 -10.02 18.84 -37.86
CA GLN A 35 -10.82 17.62 -37.86
C GLN A 35 -11.18 17.19 -36.44
N LEU A 36 -10.28 17.33 -35.49
CA LEU A 36 -10.48 17.02 -34.07
C LEU A 36 -11.50 17.99 -33.43
N ASP A 37 -11.37 19.29 -33.70
CA ASP A 37 -12.31 20.30 -33.23
C ASP A 37 -13.72 20.05 -33.75
N ARG A 38 -13.88 19.71 -35.04
CA ARG A 38 -15.18 19.31 -35.63
C ARG A 38 -15.73 18.03 -34.98
N ALA A 39 -14.88 17.13 -34.53
CA ALA A 39 -15.27 15.93 -33.80
C ALA A 39 -15.62 16.21 -32.34
N GLY A 40 -15.40 17.43 -31.82
CA GLY A 40 -15.74 17.85 -30.46
C GLY A 40 -14.60 17.68 -29.46
N PHE A 41 -13.35 17.41 -29.91
CA PHE A 41 -12.16 17.39 -29.06
C PHE A 41 -11.48 18.77 -29.14
N PRO A 42 -11.22 19.45 -27.98
CA PRO A 42 -10.44 20.68 -27.99
C PRO A 42 -9.00 20.37 -28.39
N ALA A 43 -8.61 20.85 -29.57
CA ALA A 43 -7.32 20.53 -30.15
C ALA A 43 -6.42 21.75 -30.27
N TYR A 44 -5.14 21.58 -30.02
CA TYR A 44 -4.09 22.56 -30.19
C TYR A 44 -2.96 21.97 -31.04
N GLY A 45 -2.50 22.72 -32.04
CA GLY A 45 -1.46 22.29 -32.95
C GLY A 45 -0.16 23.06 -32.79
N THR A 46 0.98 22.38 -32.90
CA THR A 46 2.31 22.99 -32.96
C THR A 46 3.26 22.18 -33.83
N THR A 47 4.20 22.85 -34.48
CA THR A 47 5.31 22.19 -35.19
C THR A 47 6.57 22.09 -34.35
N ASN A 48 6.56 22.66 -33.13
CA ASN A 48 7.74 22.71 -32.25
C ASN A 48 7.60 21.71 -31.09
N PRO A 49 8.44 20.65 -31.00
CA PRO A 49 8.39 19.66 -29.95
C PRO A 49 8.68 20.23 -28.55
N VAL A 50 9.47 21.32 -28.46
CA VAL A 50 9.75 21.97 -27.17
C VAL A 50 8.49 22.68 -26.64
N GLU A 51 7.74 23.34 -27.51
CA GLU A 51 6.47 23.98 -27.16
C GLU A 51 5.44 22.95 -26.73
N ALA A 52 5.33 21.82 -27.44
CA ALA A 52 4.47 20.71 -27.04
C ALA A 52 4.83 20.19 -25.63
N LEU A 53 6.13 19.99 -25.32
CA LEU A 53 6.58 19.57 -23.99
C LEU A 53 6.29 20.63 -22.90
N GLN A 54 6.36 21.92 -23.22
CA GLN A 54 5.96 22.97 -22.28
C GLN A 54 4.45 22.91 -21.97
N LYS A 55 3.62 22.67 -22.98
CA LYS A 55 2.17 22.47 -22.80
C LYS A 55 1.87 21.23 -21.96
N VAL A 56 2.59 20.12 -22.19
CA VAL A 56 2.50 18.92 -21.36
C VAL A 56 2.81 19.24 -19.89
N ARG A 57 3.93 19.92 -19.63
CA ARG A 57 4.34 20.33 -18.27
C ARG A 57 3.36 21.27 -17.58
N ALA A 58 2.70 22.13 -18.36
CA ALA A 58 1.68 23.06 -17.86
C ALA A 58 0.31 22.40 -17.66
N GLY A 59 0.15 21.08 -17.93
CA GLY A 59 -1.14 20.39 -17.85
C GLY A 59 -2.13 20.82 -18.94
N GLY A 60 -1.68 21.49 -19.99
CA GLY A 60 -2.51 22.07 -21.04
C GLY A 60 -3.05 21.08 -22.06
N CYS A 61 -2.59 19.81 -22.03
CA CYS A 61 -3.13 18.72 -22.86
C CYS A 61 -3.05 17.39 -22.09
N ARG A 62 -3.90 16.43 -22.47
CA ARG A 62 -3.94 15.08 -21.89
C ARG A 62 -3.57 14.00 -22.91
N VAL A 63 -3.67 14.32 -24.18
CA VAL A 63 -3.28 13.46 -25.29
C VAL A 63 -2.33 14.24 -26.19
N VAL A 64 -1.25 13.60 -26.63
CA VAL A 64 -0.42 14.12 -27.71
C VAL A 64 -0.46 13.16 -28.89
N ILE A 65 -0.78 13.69 -30.08
CA ILE A 65 -0.66 12.99 -31.35
C ILE A 65 0.61 13.53 -32.00
N ALA A 66 1.67 12.73 -32.04
CA ALA A 66 2.98 13.19 -32.52
C ALA A 66 3.41 12.42 -33.75
N ASP A 67 3.96 13.12 -34.75
CA ASP A 67 4.62 12.47 -35.85
C ASP A 67 5.90 11.75 -35.38
N PHE A 68 6.17 10.61 -35.99
CA PHE A 68 7.33 9.79 -35.65
C PHE A 68 8.63 10.40 -36.16
N LYS A 69 8.61 11.05 -37.34
CA LYS A 69 9.78 11.67 -37.96
C LYS A 69 9.67 13.19 -37.93
N MET A 70 10.44 13.82 -37.05
CA MET A 70 10.55 15.28 -36.97
C MET A 70 12.04 15.71 -36.97
N PRO A 71 12.41 16.87 -37.55
CA PRO A 71 13.80 17.26 -37.73
C PRO A 71 14.61 17.45 -36.43
N GLU A 72 14.01 18.06 -35.40
CA GLU A 72 14.72 18.43 -34.16
C GLU A 72 14.68 17.34 -33.08
N MET A 73 13.60 16.56 -33.05
CA MET A 73 13.36 15.51 -32.06
C MET A 73 12.43 14.48 -32.66
N ASP A 74 12.88 13.23 -32.74
CA ASP A 74 12.02 12.17 -33.23
C ASP A 74 10.88 11.84 -32.24
N GLY A 75 9.84 11.16 -32.73
CA GLY A 75 8.65 10.83 -31.94
C GLY A 75 8.94 9.95 -30.73
N MET A 76 10.00 9.09 -30.78
CA MET A 76 10.41 8.26 -29.65
C MET A 76 11.06 9.08 -28.55
N ALA A 77 11.98 9.98 -28.90
CA ALA A 77 12.61 10.89 -27.93
C ALA A 77 11.58 11.85 -27.32
N PHE A 78 10.58 12.29 -28.12
CA PHE A 78 9.47 13.07 -27.62
C PHE A 78 8.62 12.27 -26.62
N LEU A 79 8.23 11.04 -26.97
CA LEU A 79 7.48 10.12 -26.11
C LEU A 79 8.15 9.97 -24.74
N GLU A 80 9.46 9.66 -24.71
CA GLU A 80 10.21 9.50 -23.47
C GLU A 80 10.18 10.77 -22.61
N LYS A 81 10.42 11.95 -23.20
CA LYS A 81 10.40 13.25 -22.50
C LYS A 81 9.01 13.65 -22.04
N ALA A 82 7.98 13.37 -22.84
CA ALA A 82 6.58 13.63 -22.47
C ALA A 82 6.15 12.77 -21.29
N LEU A 83 6.47 11.47 -21.29
CA LEU A 83 6.19 10.55 -20.19
C LEU A 83 7.04 10.84 -18.94
N GLN A 84 8.28 11.35 -19.10
CA GLN A 84 9.06 11.85 -17.96
C GLN A 84 8.44 13.11 -17.33
N SER A 85 7.77 13.94 -18.13
CA SER A 85 7.14 15.17 -17.65
C SER A 85 5.75 14.94 -17.06
N ASP A 86 4.95 14.08 -17.68
CA ASP A 86 3.63 13.60 -17.17
C ASP A 86 3.46 12.11 -17.50
N PRO A 87 3.71 11.22 -16.53
CA PRO A 87 3.54 9.78 -16.72
C PRO A 87 2.10 9.33 -17.01
N GLY A 88 1.11 10.19 -16.74
CA GLY A 88 -0.30 9.99 -17.08
C GLY A 88 -0.69 10.41 -18.50
N MET A 89 0.25 10.94 -19.28
CA MET A 89 0.03 11.40 -20.65
C MET A 89 -0.28 10.25 -21.61
N TYR A 90 -1.25 10.45 -22.47
CA TYR A 90 -1.51 9.56 -23.58
C TYR A 90 -0.75 10.06 -24.82
N VAL A 91 0.14 9.24 -25.37
CA VAL A 91 0.90 9.60 -26.57
C VAL A 91 0.57 8.62 -27.69
N ILE A 92 0.06 9.14 -28.80
CA ILE A 92 -0.23 8.41 -30.03
C ILE A 92 0.82 8.82 -31.05
N LEU A 93 1.62 7.86 -31.53
CA LEU A 93 2.61 8.11 -32.56
C LEU A 93 2.02 7.86 -33.95
N VAL A 94 2.27 8.78 -34.87
CA VAL A 94 1.85 8.71 -36.27
C VAL A 94 3.06 8.56 -37.17
N THR A 95 3.05 7.69 -38.17
CA THR A 95 4.22 7.45 -39.05
C THR A 95 3.81 7.22 -40.49
N GLY A 96 4.69 7.62 -41.41
CA GLY A 96 4.57 7.29 -42.83
C GLY A 96 5.10 5.89 -43.19
N PHE A 97 5.78 5.18 -42.27
CA PHE A 97 6.37 3.87 -42.55
C PHE A 97 5.75 2.79 -41.66
N TYR A 98 5.21 1.76 -42.28
CA TYR A 98 4.70 0.59 -41.58
C TYR A 98 5.86 -0.30 -41.14
N SER A 99 6.13 -0.36 -39.84
CA SER A 99 7.08 -1.31 -39.24
C SER A 99 6.46 -1.91 -37.98
N VAL A 100 6.25 -3.21 -37.99
CA VAL A 100 5.71 -3.93 -36.82
C VAL A 100 6.66 -3.82 -35.64
N ASP A 101 7.97 -3.89 -35.88
CA ASP A 101 8.99 -3.81 -34.84
C ASP A 101 9.01 -2.42 -34.17
N ALA A 102 8.91 -1.34 -34.96
CA ALA A 102 8.83 0.01 -34.43
C ALA A 102 7.53 0.27 -33.62
N ALA A 103 6.43 -0.32 -34.05
CA ALA A 103 5.16 -0.25 -33.31
C ALA A 103 5.26 -0.96 -31.95
N ILE A 104 5.86 -2.16 -31.92
CA ILE A 104 6.09 -2.93 -30.69
C ILE A 104 7.02 -2.17 -29.74
N GLU A 105 8.07 -1.56 -30.28
CA GLU A 105 9.02 -0.76 -29.51
C GLU A 105 8.35 0.48 -28.90
N ALA A 106 7.57 1.22 -29.69
CA ALA A 106 6.82 2.38 -29.21
C ALA A 106 5.87 2.03 -28.06
N ILE A 107 5.11 0.94 -28.19
CA ILE A 107 4.20 0.48 -27.13
C ILE A 107 4.99 0.03 -25.87
N LYS A 108 6.14 -0.64 -26.02
CA LYS A 108 7.00 -0.98 -24.90
C LYS A 108 7.54 0.23 -24.15
N HIS A 109 7.82 1.33 -24.86
CA HIS A 109 8.27 2.61 -24.28
C HIS A 109 7.10 3.46 -23.73
N GLY A 110 5.85 2.97 -23.82
CA GLY A 110 4.70 3.57 -23.18
C GLY A 110 3.80 4.41 -24.12
N ALA A 111 3.97 4.32 -25.45
CA ALA A 111 2.99 4.89 -26.38
C ALA A 111 1.63 4.23 -26.18
N THR A 112 0.57 5.03 -26.29
CA THR A 112 -0.81 4.57 -26.15
C THR A 112 -1.25 3.80 -27.40
N ASP A 113 -0.90 4.32 -28.58
CA ASP A 113 -1.13 3.65 -29.86
C ASP A 113 -0.08 4.12 -30.90
N TYR A 114 -0.02 3.39 -32.01
CA TYR A 114 0.85 3.67 -33.14
C TYR A 114 0.05 3.56 -34.44
N LEU A 115 -0.08 4.67 -35.17
CA LEU A 115 -0.91 4.78 -36.35
C LEU A 115 -0.07 5.08 -37.60
N CYS A 116 -0.52 4.60 -38.76
CA CYS A 116 0.18 4.83 -40.02
C CYS A 116 -0.52 5.90 -40.86
N LYS A 117 0.26 6.73 -41.57
CA LYS A 117 -0.22 7.63 -42.63
C LYS A 117 -0.48 6.80 -43.90
N PRO A 118 -1.56 7.03 -44.69
CA PRO A 118 -2.61 8.05 -44.46
C PRO A 118 -3.46 7.69 -43.23
N LEU A 119 -3.74 8.70 -42.40
CA LEU A 119 -4.40 8.48 -41.13
C LEU A 119 -5.86 8.07 -41.30
N ASP A 120 -6.24 6.93 -40.76
CA ASP A 120 -7.65 6.52 -40.66
C ASP A 120 -8.31 7.29 -39.51
N LEU A 121 -8.99 8.39 -39.88
CA LEU A 121 -9.67 9.27 -38.91
C LEU A 121 -10.71 8.53 -38.07
N PRO A 122 -11.58 7.66 -38.60
CA PRO A 122 -12.48 6.81 -37.82
C PRO A 122 -11.75 5.99 -36.73
N ARG A 123 -10.59 5.39 -37.07
CA ARG A 123 -9.79 4.63 -36.13
C ARG A 123 -9.20 5.52 -35.04
N LEU A 124 -8.63 6.68 -35.38
CA LEU A 124 -8.13 7.66 -34.44
C LEU A 124 -9.22 8.12 -33.49
N LEU A 125 -10.40 8.51 -34.00
CA LEU A 125 -11.52 8.96 -33.18
C LEU A 125 -11.99 7.86 -32.22
N LYS A 126 -11.98 6.60 -32.63
CA LYS A 126 -12.31 5.47 -31.77
C LYS A 126 -11.31 5.35 -30.59
N VAL A 127 -10.02 5.45 -30.84
CA VAL A 127 -8.99 5.42 -29.80
C VAL A 127 -9.16 6.61 -28.84
N LEU A 128 -9.42 7.80 -29.37
CA LEU A 128 -9.66 8.99 -28.54
C LEU A 128 -10.94 8.88 -27.72
N ASP A 129 -12.01 8.28 -28.24
CA ASP A 129 -13.24 8.02 -27.50
C ASP A 129 -13.02 7.02 -26.36
N GLU A 130 -12.24 5.96 -26.59
CA GLU A 130 -11.85 5.00 -25.54
C GLU A 130 -11.04 5.68 -24.43
N ILE A 131 -10.12 6.59 -24.78
CA ILE A 131 -9.34 7.39 -23.82
C ILE A 131 -10.27 8.34 -23.06
N ALA A 132 -11.16 9.07 -23.75
CA ALA A 132 -12.11 10.01 -23.14
C ALA A 132 -13.07 9.31 -22.17
N GLU A 133 -13.56 8.13 -22.54
CA GLU A 133 -14.41 7.32 -21.67
C GLU A 133 -13.66 6.83 -20.43
N SER A 134 -12.41 6.36 -20.59
CA SER A 134 -11.56 5.94 -19.50
C SER A 134 -11.26 7.11 -18.55
N PHE A 135 -10.97 8.29 -19.10
CA PHE A 135 -10.72 9.51 -18.34
C PHE A 135 -11.96 9.97 -17.56
N SER A 136 -13.12 10.00 -18.21
CA SER A 136 -14.40 10.34 -17.58
C SER A 136 -14.81 9.35 -16.48
N LYS A 137 -14.63 8.04 -16.73
CA LYS A 137 -14.87 7.00 -15.71
C LYS A 137 -13.95 7.18 -14.50
N SER A 138 -12.67 7.46 -14.72
CA SER A 138 -11.70 7.68 -13.65
C SER A 138 -12.03 8.93 -12.83
N ALA A 139 -12.45 10.02 -13.46
CA ALA A 139 -12.90 11.25 -12.78
C ALA A 139 -14.17 11.00 -11.95
N ARG A 140 -15.14 10.24 -12.49
CA ARG A 140 -16.38 9.90 -11.79
C ARG A 140 -16.16 8.92 -10.64
N VAL A 141 -15.23 7.98 -10.80
CA VAL A 141 -14.82 7.08 -9.71
C VAL A 141 -14.18 7.89 -8.58
N ARG A 142 -13.32 8.87 -8.91
CA ARG A 142 -12.73 9.77 -7.89
C ARG A 142 -13.79 10.58 -7.14
N GLU A 143 -14.74 11.19 -7.87
CA GLU A 143 -15.83 11.95 -7.25
C GLU A 143 -16.70 11.07 -6.35
N LEU A 144 -16.95 9.84 -6.75
CA LEU A 144 -17.67 8.85 -5.94
C LEU A 144 -16.82 8.37 -4.75
N GLU A 145 -15.52 8.16 -4.94
CA GLU A 145 -14.58 7.81 -3.87
C GLU A 145 -14.44 8.95 -2.87
N GLU A 146 -14.39 10.20 -3.30
CA GLU A 146 -14.39 11.37 -2.39
C GLU A 146 -15.66 11.45 -1.55
N LYS A 147 -16.82 11.24 -2.15
CA LYS A 147 -18.11 11.21 -1.44
C LYS A 147 -18.23 9.98 -0.52
N LEU A 148 -17.60 8.87 -0.89
CA LEU A 148 -17.56 7.65 -0.09
C LEU A 148 -16.53 7.71 1.04
N LEU A 149 -15.43 8.45 0.88
CA LEU A 149 -14.39 8.59 1.92
C LEU A 149 -14.98 9.08 3.25
N ASP A 150 -15.92 10.01 3.21
CA ASP A 150 -16.61 10.50 4.42
C ASP A 150 -17.53 9.41 5.04
N THR A 151 -18.03 8.48 4.23
CA THR A 151 -18.88 7.36 4.67
C THR A 151 -18.07 6.13 5.09
N LEU A 152 -16.85 6.01 4.59
CA LEU A 152 -15.93 4.88 4.88
C LEU A 152 -15.04 5.15 6.10
N GLN A 153 -15.24 6.30 6.79
CA GLN A 153 -14.55 6.62 8.02
C GLN A 153 -15.34 6.14 9.23
N PHE A 154 -14.76 5.22 9.96
CA PHE A 154 -15.30 4.76 11.24
C PHE A 154 -14.43 5.33 12.36
N HIS A 155 -14.91 6.40 13.00
CA HIS A 155 -14.18 7.09 14.07
C HIS A 155 -12.69 7.38 13.73
N GLY A 156 -12.44 7.87 12.51
CA GLY A 156 -11.10 8.18 12.02
C GLY A 156 -10.36 7.00 11.39
N ILE A 157 -10.96 5.80 11.37
CA ILE A 157 -10.38 4.63 10.69
C ILE A 157 -10.97 4.55 9.28
N VAL A 158 -10.09 4.51 8.29
CA VAL A 158 -10.48 4.35 6.88
C VAL A 158 -10.35 2.87 6.48
N GLY A 159 -11.43 2.30 5.93
CA GLY A 159 -11.43 0.91 5.47
C GLY A 159 -12.77 0.50 4.87
N ARG A 160 -12.73 -0.34 3.83
CA ARG A 160 -13.91 -0.89 3.13
C ARG A 160 -13.88 -2.42 2.99
N SER A 161 -12.76 -3.04 3.29
CA SER A 161 -12.60 -4.49 3.18
C SER A 161 -13.54 -5.22 4.14
N ALA A 162 -14.00 -6.40 3.76
CA ALA A 162 -14.86 -7.24 4.60
C ALA A 162 -14.22 -7.48 5.98
N ALA A 163 -12.90 -7.72 6.02
CA ALA A 163 -12.17 -7.94 7.26
C ALA A 163 -12.20 -6.71 8.19
N MET A 164 -12.11 -5.48 7.66
CA MET A 164 -12.24 -4.27 8.48
C MET A 164 -13.69 -3.99 8.91
N LEU A 165 -14.66 -4.31 8.06
CA LEU A 165 -16.08 -4.18 8.43
C LEU A 165 -16.45 -5.11 9.59
N GLU A 166 -15.88 -6.32 9.64
CA GLU A 166 -16.02 -7.24 10.80
C GLU A 166 -15.41 -6.64 12.08
N VAL A 167 -14.24 -5.99 11.97
CA VAL A 167 -13.60 -5.28 13.09
C VAL A 167 -14.51 -4.15 13.59
N PHE A 168 -15.08 -3.34 12.67
CA PHE A 168 -15.98 -2.24 13.03
C PHE A 168 -17.27 -2.73 13.69
N ASP A 169 -17.88 -3.78 13.16
CA ASP A 169 -19.09 -4.37 13.73
C ASP A 169 -18.83 -4.95 15.13
N LEU A 170 -17.73 -5.68 15.30
CA LEU A 170 -17.32 -6.17 16.61
C LEU A 170 -17.06 -5.03 17.60
N ALA A 171 -16.26 -4.01 17.19
CA ALA A 171 -15.97 -2.86 18.03
C ALA A 171 -17.25 -2.14 18.47
N LYS A 172 -18.21 -1.97 17.56
CA LYS A 172 -19.51 -1.36 17.86
C LYS A 172 -20.32 -2.19 18.86
N LYS A 173 -20.36 -3.52 18.69
CA LYS A 173 -21.11 -4.42 19.58
C LYS A 173 -20.57 -4.41 21.00
N ILE A 174 -19.26 -4.35 21.18
CA ILE A 174 -18.64 -4.46 22.51
C ILE A 174 -18.47 -3.12 23.22
N SER A 175 -18.45 -2.00 22.51
CA SER A 175 -18.11 -0.67 23.02
C SER A 175 -18.86 -0.26 24.28
N MET A 176 -20.14 -0.64 24.39
CA MET A 176 -20.98 -0.30 25.54
C MET A 176 -20.67 -1.15 26.78
N HIS A 177 -20.14 -2.37 26.61
CA HIS A 177 -20.12 -3.39 27.68
C HIS A 177 -18.73 -3.88 28.08
N TYR A 178 -17.67 -3.60 27.30
CA TYR A 178 -16.33 -4.07 27.64
C TYR A 178 -15.81 -3.43 28.92
N THR A 179 -15.10 -4.21 29.70
CA THR A 179 -14.28 -3.74 30.82
C THR A 179 -12.81 -3.83 30.45
N ASN A 180 -12.43 -4.93 29.81
CA ASN A 180 -11.10 -5.19 29.25
C ASN A 180 -11.27 -5.65 27.80
N ALA A 181 -10.41 -5.17 26.90
CA ALA A 181 -10.35 -5.61 25.51
C ALA A 181 -8.90 -5.77 25.09
N LEU A 182 -8.61 -6.83 24.34
CA LEU A 182 -7.33 -7.10 23.71
C LEU A 182 -7.41 -6.84 22.22
N ILE A 183 -6.53 -6.01 21.70
CA ILE A 183 -6.41 -5.73 20.26
C ILE A 183 -5.13 -6.39 19.75
N THR A 184 -5.27 -7.37 18.86
CA THR A 184 -4.14 -8.06 18.26
C THR A 184 -3.97 -7.67 16.79
N GLY A 185 -2.75 -7.69 16.29
CA GLY A 185 -2.47 -7.41 14.88
C GLY A 185 -1.06 -6.90 14.64
N PRO A 186 -0.57 -6.96 13.39
CA PRO A 186 0.80 -6.59 13.08
C PRO A 186 1.07 -5.10 13.36
N THR A 187 2.35 -4.77 13.51
CA THR A 187 2.78 -3.38 13.72
C THR A 187 2.34 -2.50 12.56
N GLY A 188 1.83 -1.29 12.87
CA GLY A 188 1.35 -0.34 11.86
C GLY A 188 -0.01 -0.68 11.24
N SER A 189 -0.76 -1.67 11.75
CA SER A 189 -2.09 -2.03 11.24
C SER A 189 -3.22 -1.08 11.65
N GLY A 190 -3.01 -0.20 12.65
CA GLY A 190 -4.00 0.75 13.15
C GLY A 190 -4.65 0.36 14.48
N LYS A 191 -4.01 -0.48 15.31
CA LYS A 191 -4.51 -0.92 16.63
C LYS A 191 -4.90 0.25 17.54
N GLU A 192 -4.10 1.31 17.55
CA GLU A 192 -4.36 2.51 18.36
C GLU A 192 -5.64 3.23 17.93
N LEU A 193 -5.89 3.33 16.61
CA LEU A 193 -7.14 3.93 16.09
C LEU A 193 -8.37 3.12 16.52
N VAL A 194 -8.27 1.78 16.51
CA VAL A 194 -9.34 0.89 17.00
C VAL A 194 -9.58 1.10 18.50
N ALA A 195 -8.53 1.26 19.31
CA ALA A 195 -8.65 1.57 20.73
C ALA A 195 -9.35 2.94 20.96
N HIS A 196 -8.97 3.95 20.19
CA HIS A 196 -9.63 5.27 20.20
C HIS A 196 -11.11 5.16 19.82
N ALA A 197 -11.45 4.43 18.76
CA ALA A 197 -12.84 4.22 18.34
C ALA A 197 -13.67 3.52 19.43
N LEU A 198 -13.12 2.50 20.10
CA LEU A 198 -13.76 1.83 21.22
C LEU A 198 -14.07 2.79 22.37
N HIS A 199 -13.13 3.65 22.73
CA HIS A 199 -13.32 4.66 23.76
C HIS A 199 -14.41 5.66 23.35
N GLN A 200 -14.35 6.20 22.13
CA GLN A 200 -15.32 7.19 21.63
C GLN A 200 -16.77 6.67 21.59
N MET A 201 -16.92 5.36 21.32
CA MET A 201 -18.25 4.72 21.33
C MET A 201 -18.69 4.23 22.72
N SER A 202 -17.84 4.33 23.73
CA SER A 202 -18.12 3.82 25.07
C SER A 202 -18.93 4.81 25.91
N PRO A 203 -19.58 4.38 27.01
CA PRO A 203 -20.22 5.28 27.96
C PRO A 203 -19.30 6.30 28.61
N VAL A 204 -17.98 6.05 28.57
CA VAL A 204 -16.96 6.95 29.15
C VAL A 204 -16.23 7.78 28.08
N SER A 205 -16.87 7.99 26.92
CA SER A 205 -16.31 8.73 25.78
C SER A 205 -15.93 10.18 26.09
N GLN A 206 -16.54 10.79 27.10
CA GLN A 206 -16.23 12.14 27.57
C GLN A 206 -15.14 12.18 28.64
N GLU A 207 -14.77 11.01 29.15
CA GLU A 207 -13.73 10.86 30.15
C GLU A 207 -12.33 10.73 29.52
N ARG A 208 -11.32 10.64 30.36
CA ARG A 208 -9.93 10.61 29.90
C ARG A 208 -9.58 9.32 29.17
N PHE A 209 -8.86 9.46 28.07
CA PHE A 209 -8.20 8.38 27.37
C PHE A 209 -6.69 8.52 27.57
N ALA A 210 -6.10 7.63 28.36
CA ALA A 210 -4.67 7.66 28.68
C ALA A 210 -3.92 6.56 27.95
N VAL A 211 -2.89 6.94 27.20
CA VAL A 211 -2.07 6.02 26.38
C VAL A 211 -0.74 5.75 27.07
N CYS A 212 -0.33 4.50 27.09
CA CYS A 212 0.99 4.07 27.50
C CYS A 212 1.58 3.05 26.51
N ASN A 213 2.73 3.37 25.94
CA ASN A 213 3.49 2.41 25.14
C ASN A 213 4.46 1.66 26.06
N CYS A 214 4.22 0.34 26.23
CA CYS A 214 4.99 -0.49 27.14
C CYS A 214 6.39 -0.84 26.63
N SER A 215 6.66 -0.73 25.33
CA SER A 215 7.97 -1.04 24.74
C SER A 215 8.97 0.11 24.78
N ALA A 216 8.49 1.34 25.04
CA ALA A 216 9.29 2.56 24.91
C ALA A 216 10.17 2.86 26.14
N MET A 217 10.03 2.10 27.24
CA MET A 217 10.64 2.45 28.54
C MET A 217 11.20 1.22 29.25
N VAL A 218 12.20 1.49 30.12
CA VAL A 218 12.66 0.48 31.09
C VAL A 218 11.60 0.28 32.18
N ASP A 219 11.56 -0.93 32.77
CA ASP A 219 10.51 -1.37 33.72
C ASP A 219 10.27 -0.38 34.88
N THR A 220 11.29 0.20 35.45
CA THR A 220 11.17 1.14 36.58
C THR A 220 10.45 2.43 36.20
N LEU A 221 10.68 2.93 34.98
CA LEU A 221 9.99 4.10 34.45
C LEU A 221 8.56 3.77 34.05
N LEU A 222 8.35 2.61 33.41
CA LEU A 222 7.02 2.12 33.04
C LEU A 222 6.14 1.94 34.29
N GLU A 223 6.71 1.32 35.36
CA GLU A 223 6.02 1.16 36.66
C GLU A 223 5.61 2.50 37.26
N SER A 224 6.54 3.45 37.30
CA SER A 224 6.30 4.80 37.79
C SER A 224 5.25 5.54 36.95
N GLN A 225 5.25 5.37 35.64
CA GLN A 225 4.27 5.99 34.75
C GLN A 225 2.87 5.40 34.93
N LEU A 226 2.75 4.09 35.05
CA LEU A 226 1.46 3.42 35.17
C LEU A 226 0.84 3.59 36.57
N PHE A 227 1.64 3.35 37.63
CA PHE A 227 1.13 3.28 39.01
C PHE A 227 1.44 4.53 39.85
N GLY A 228 2.35 5.40 39.36
CA GLY A 228 2.83 6.54 40.12
C GLY A 228 3.90 6.18 41.13
N HIS A 229 4.49 7.20 41.75
CA HIS A 229 5.54 7.02 42.78
C HIS A 229 5.44 8.05 43.88
N MET A 230 6.03 7.67 45.04
CA MET A 230 6.26 8.59 46.16
C MET A 230 7.66 9.18 46.03
N ARG A 231 7.85 10.36 46.59
CA ARG A 231 9.18 10.97 46.72
C ARG A 231 10.16 10.02 47.39
N GLY A 232 11.33 9.84 46.79
CA GLY A 232 12.38 8.95 47.30
C GLY A 232 12.22 7.46 46.95
N ALA A 233 11.22 7.08 46.15
CA ALA A 233 10.97 5.70 45.76
C ALA A 233 12.10 5.09 44.90
N PHE A 234 12.81 5.92 44.14
CA PHE A 234 13.98 5.54 43.33
C PHE A 234 14.86 6.79 43.11
N THR A 235 16.08 6.59 42.58
CA THR A 235 17.01 7.69 42.28
C THR A 235 16.39 8.57 41.17
N GLY A 236 16.07 9.85 41.53
CA GLY A 236 15.39 10.79 40.65
C GLY A 236 13.90 11.05 40.99
N ALA A 237 13.34 10.34 41.99
CA ALA A 237 11.98 10.57 42.46
C ALA A 237 11.96 11.78 43.45
N HIS A 238 11.97 13.00 42.89
CA HIS A 238 12.03 14.24 43.68
C HIS A 238 10.67 14.65 44.25
N GLU A 239 9.56 14.23 43.64
CA GLU A 239 8.18 14.59 43.97
C GLU A 239 7.26 13.37 43.99
N ASN A 240 6.08 13.53 44.62
CA ASN A 240 5.03 12.53 44.53
C ASN A 240 4.31 12.72 43.16
N ARG A 241 4.21 11.65 42.38
CA ARG A 241 3.54 11.72 41.06
C ARG A 241 2.44 10.66 40.96
N PRO A 242 1.20 11.04 40.57
CA PRO A 242 0.15 10.08 40.29
C PRO A 242 0.46 9.31 38.99
N GLY A 243 0.06 8.04 38.93
CA GLY A 243 0.20 7.22 37.75
C GLY A 243 -0.98 7.38 36.77
N LEU A 244 -0.82 6.77 35.57
CA LEU A 244 -1.85 6.81 34.51
C LEU A 244 -3.16 6.20 34.96
N PHE A 245 -3.16 5.14 35.77
CA PHE A 245 -4.39 4.54 36.31
C PHE A 245 -5.15 5.50 37.24
N GLU A 246 -4.44 6.29 38.05
CA GLU A 246 -5.09 7.34 38.85
C GLU A 246 -5.58 8.50 37.97
N TYR A 247 -4.79 8.89 36.96
CA TYR A 247 -5.11 9.97 36.04
C TYR A 247 -6.37 9.67 35.20
N ALA A 248 -6.48 8.42 34.73
CA ALA A 248 -7.60 7.98 33.89
C ALA A 248 -8.74 7.34 34.68
N ASN A 249 -8.82 7.58 36.00
CA ASN A 249 -9.90 7.06 36.81
C ASN A 249 -11.28 7.47 36.25
N HIS A 250 -12.20 6.52 36.14
CA HIS A 250 -13.50 6.60 35.44
C HIS A 250 -13.41 6.68 33.91
N GLY A 251 -12.21 6.67 33.32
CA GLY A 251 -11.97 6.71 31.88
C GLY A 251 -11.44 5.42 31.31
N THR A 252 -10.54 5.53 30.34
CA THR A 252 -9.93 4.40 29.63
C THR A 252 -8.41 4.51 29.67
N VAL A 253 -7.75 3.40 29.99
CA VAL A 253 -6.29 3.24 29.82
C VAL A 253 -6.03 2.34 28.62
N PHE A 254 -5.21 2.81 27.71
CA PHE A 254 -4.72 2.06 26.55
C PHE A 254 -3.26 1.71 26.75
N LEU A 255 -2.97 0.40 26.79
CA LEU A 255 -1.62 -0.16 26.88
C LEU A 255 -1.21 -0.70 25.52
N ASP A 256 -0.31 0.00 24.83
CA ASP A 256 0.23 -0.48 23.56
C ASP A 256 1.45 -1.38 23.83
N GLU A 257 1.58 -2.43 23.01
CA GLU A 257 2.64 -3.44 23.06
C GLU A 257 2.76 -4.11 24.46
N VAL A 258 1.61 -4.51 25.04
CA VAL A 258 1.56 -5.17 26.37
C VAL A 258 2.39 -6.45 26.44
N GLY A 259 2.61 -7.14 25.32
CA GLY A 259 3.45 -8.34 25.21
C GLY A 259 4.94 -8.09 25.49
N GLU A 260 5.38 -6.83 25.56
CA GLU A 260 6.76 -6.45 25.88
C GLU A 260 7.00 -6.27 27.38
N THR A 261 5.95 -6.34 28.21
CA THR A 261 6.05 -6.13 29.67
C THR A 261 6.74 -7.30 30.37
N SER A 262 7.52 -7.01 31.42
CA SER A 262 8.13 -8.04 32.28
C SER A 262 7.09 -8.79 33.12
N LEU A 263 7.43 -9.99 33.57
CA LEU A 263 6.58 -10.81 34.46
C LEU A 263 6.18 -10.08 35.76
N GLN A 264 7.07 -9.23 36.28
CA GLN A 264 6.79 -8.39 37.45
C GLN A 264 5.69 -7.35 37.13
N MET A 265 5.81 -6.69 35.99
CA MET A 265 4.83 -5.71 35.54
C MET A 265 3.47 -6.37 35.26
N GLN A 266 3.48 -7.53 34.62
CA GLN A 266 2.29 -8.34 34.37
C GLN A 266 1.54 -8.71 35.66
N ALA A 267 2.26 -9.04 36.75
CA ALA A 267 1.65 -9.33 38.03
C ALA A 267 0.94 -8.11 38.65
N LYS A 268 1.50 -6.90 38.44
CA LYS A 268 0.86 -5.64 38.90
C LYS A 268 -0.35 -5.28 38.05
N LEU A 269 -0.26 -5.45 36.73
CA LEU A 269 -1.41 -5.27 35.82
C LEU A 269 -2.56 -6.22 36.18
N LEU A 270 -2.25 -7.46 36.52
CA LEU A 270 -3.25 -8.44 36.93
C LEU A 270 -4.04 -7.97 38.17
N ARG A 271 -3.38 -7.36 39.16
CA ARG A 271 -4.07 -6.79 40.33
C ARG A 271 -5.01 -5.65 39.95
N VAL A 272 -4.63 -4.79 39.01
CA VAL A 272 -5.53 -3.74 38.52
C VAL A 272 -6.78 -4.33 37.87
N ILE A 273 -6.58 -5.35 37.03
CA ILE A 273 -7.70 -5.96 36.28
C ILE A 273 -8.64 -6.73 37.21
N GLN A 274 -8.10 -7.45 38.20
CA GLN A 274 -8.89 -8.31 39.09
C GLN A 274 -9.54 -7.54 40.24
N ASN A 275 -8.73 -6.72 40.92
CA ASN A 275 -9.11 -6.08 42.20
C ASN A 275 -9.49 -4.63 42.03
N ARG A 276 -9.23 -4.03 40.86
CA ARG A 276 -9.35 -2.59 40.64
C ARG A 276 -8.50 -1.76 41.63
N GLU A 277 -7.33 -2.27 41.95
CA GLU A 277 -6.42 -1.72 42.96
C GLU A 277 -5.05 -1.43 42.37
N ILE A 278 -4.50 -0.30 42.73
CA ILE A 278 -3.13 0.12 42.43
C ILE A 278 -2.38 0.45 43.71
N GLN A 279 -1.06 0.35 43.62
CA GLN A 279 -0.14 0.76 44.68
C GLN A 279 0.99 1.57 44.06
N ARG A 280 1.21 2.80 44.55
CA ARG A 280 2.31 3.65 44.08
C ARG A 280 3.66 3.03 44.48
N VAL A 281 4.66 3.22 43.63
CA VAL A 281 6.04 2.80 43.96
C VAL A 281 6.50 3.54 45.21
N GLY A 282 6.99 2.79 46.21
CA GLY A 282 7.43 3.35 47.49
C GLY A 282 6.32 3.67 48.50
N SER A 283 5.07 3.29 48.23
CA SER A 283 3.94 3.48 49.16
C SER A 283 3.33 2.13 49.55
N PRO A 284 2.98 1.89 50.81
CA PRO A 284 2.20 0.72 51.23
C PRO A 284 0.71 0.91 51.00
N GLU A 285 0.25 2.13 50.65
CA GLU A 285 -1.16 2.47 50.48
C GLU A 285 -1.73 1.88 49.19
N VAL A 286 -2.87 1.18 49.29
CA VAL A 286 -3.62 0.67 48.16
C VAL A 286 -4.72 1.62 47.81
N LYS A 287 -4.86 1.97 46.52
CA LYS A 287 -5.91 2.86 46.00
C LYS A 287 -6.80 2.10 45.05
N LYS A 288 -8.10 2.34 45.15
CA LYS A 288 -9.07 1.82 44.19
C LYS A 288 -9.15 2.72 42.97
N VAL A 289 -9.23 2.10 41.78
CA VAL A 289 -9.41 2.78 40.50
C VAL A 289 -10.49 2.07 39.70
N ASP A 290 -11.31 2.85 39.02
CA ASP A 290 -12.32 2.33 38.11
C ASP A 290 -11.99 2.78 36.69
N VAL A 291 -11.35 1.90 35.93
CA VAL A 291 -10.90 2.18 34.58
C VAL A 291 -11.32 1.07 33.61
N ARG A 292 -11.59 1.44 32.37
CA ARG A 292 -11.66 0.51 31.25
C ARG A 292 -10.24 0.29 30.71
N LEU A 293 -9.89 -0.95 30.42
CA LEU A 293 -8.55 -1.28 29.94
C LEU A 293 -8.62 -1.79 28.51
N ILE A 294 -7.85 -1.20 27.63
CA ILE A 294 -7.60 -1.70 26.29
C ILE A 294 -6.13 -2.02 26.17
N ALA A 295 -5.80 -3.25 25.86
CA ALA A 295 -4.42 -3.70 25.64
C ALA A 295 -4.22 -4.00 24.16
N ALA A 296 -3.08 -3.61 23.60
CA ALA A 296 -2.70 -3.95 22.23
C ALA A 296 -1.36 -4.68 22.18
N THR A 297 -1.21 -5.57 21.21
CA THR A 297 0.06 -6.26 20.96
C THR A 297 0.16 -6.75 19.52
N ASN A 298 1.40 -6.81 19.01
CA ASN A 298 1.75 -7.47 17.76
C ASN A 298 2.23 -8.92 17.97
N ARG A 299 2.46 -9.35 19.21
CA ARG A 299 2.92 -10.70 19.57
C ARG A 299 1.75 -11.66 19.70
N ASP A 300 1.99 -12.94 19.38
CA ASP A 300 1.09 -14.02 19.74
C ASP A 300 1.26 -14.35 21.24
N LEU A 301 0.36 -13.79 22.07
CA LEU A 301 0.43 -13.97 23.52
C LEU A 301 0.28 -15.44 23.95
N ARG A 302 -0.39 -16.30 23.16
CA ARG A 302 -0.49 -17.74 23.45
C ARG A 302 0.88 -18.41 23.37
N ASN A 303 1.64 -18.07 22.33
CA ASN A 303 3.01 -18.54 22.18
C ASN A 303 3.93 -17.97 23.26
N GLU A 304 3.72 -16.70 23.67
CA GLU A 304 4.48 -16.08 24.79
C GLU A 304 4.18 -16.76 26.13
N VAL A 305 2.94 -17.19 26.38
CA VAL A 305 2.53 -17.99 27.56
C VAL A 305 3.26 -19.34 27.56
N LEU A 306 3.22 -20.08 26.44
CA LEU A 306 3.91 -21.37 26.31
C LEU A 306 5.43 -21.23 26.51
N ALA A 307 6.01 -20.12 26.12
CA ALA A 307 7.43 -19.82 26.31
C ALA A 307 7.77 -19.26 27.71
N GLY A 308 6.79 -19.11 28.60
CA GLY A 308 6.98 -18.59 29.95
C GLY A 308 7.32 -17.09 30.04
N ARG A 309 7.15 -16.34 28.95
CA ARG A 309 7.38 -14.88 28.89
C ARG A 309 6.14 -14.05 29.18
N PHE A 310 4.95 -14.66 29.12
CA PHE A 310 3.69 -14.02 29.48
C PHE A 310 2.92 -14.90 30.45
N ARG A 311 2.27 -14.29 31.45
CA ARG A 311 1.48 -15.03 32.46
C ARG A 311 0.15 -15.47 31.88
N GLU A 312 -0.17 -16.74 32.12
CA GLU A 312 -1.41 -17.35 31.67
C GLU A 312 -2.67 -16.70 32.28
N ASP A 313 -2.59 -16.36 33.60
CA ASP A 313 -3.68 -15.70 34.32
C ASP A 313 -4.01 -14.32 33.77
N LEU A 314 -3.00 -13.54 33.42
CA LEU A 314 -3.16 -12.22 32.79
C LEU A 314 -3.73 -12.36 31.37
N PHE A 315 -3.22 -13.32 30.59
CA PHE A 315 -3.70 -13.57 29.23
C PHE A 315 -5.22 -13.81 29.21
N TYR A 316 -5.75 -14.73 30.02
CA TYR A 316 -7.19 -14.99 30.06
C TYR A 316 -8.02 -13.82 30.53
N ARG A 317 -7.48 -12.94 31.35
CA ARG A 317 -8.18 -11.73 31.80
C ARG A 317 -8.20 -10.63 30.74
N LEU A 318 -7.14 -10.49 29.94
CA LEU A 318 -7.07 -9.54 28.84
C LEU A 318 -7.88 -10.01 27.63
N SER A 319 -7.80 -11.30 27.30
CA SER A 319 -8.40 -11.91 26.12
C SER A 319 -9.89 -12.22 26.25
N SER A 320 -10.57 -11.70 27.28
CA SER A 320 -12.02 -11.88 27.44
C SER A 320 -12.80 -11.39 26.21
N ILE A 321 -12.31 -10.34 25.58
CA ILE A 321 -12.76 -9.82 24.29
C ILE A 321 -11.50 -9.55 23.46
N GLU A 322 -11.39 -10.23 22.32
CA GLU A 322 -10.25 -10.07 21.40
C GLU A 322 -10.72 -9.49 20.07
N ILE A 323 -10.06 -8.42 19.63
CA ILE A 323 -10.25 -7.79 18.31
C ILE A 323 -8.97 -7.99 17.51
N ARG A 324 -9.03 -8.76 16.44
CA ARG A 324 -7.92 -8.92 15.52
C ARG A 324 -7.99 -7.88 14.41
N VAL A 325 -7.00 -6.99 14.37
CA VAL A 325 -6.85 -6.02 13.27
C VAL A 325 -5.98 -6.67 12.18
N PRO A 326 -6.52 -6.88 10.96
CA PRO A 326 -5.79 -7.53 9.88
C PRO A 326 -4.63 -6.66 9.38
N GLY A 327 -3.56 -7.30 8.91
CA GLY A 327 -2.48 -6.64 8.19
C GLY A 327 -2.95 -6.08 6.84
N LEU A 328 -2.24 -5.10 6.29
CA LEU A 328 -2.64 -4.46 5.03
C LEU A 328 -2.64 -5.45 3.85
N GLY A 329 -1.75 -6.45 3.86
CA GLY A 329 -1.74 -7.52 2.88
C GLY A 329 -2.98 -8.43 2.90
N GLU A 330 -3.65 -8.55 4.07
CA GLU A 330 -4.91 -9.32 4.23
C GLU A 330 -6.16 -8.49 3.80
N ARG A 331 -5.99 -7.18 3.56
CA ARG A 331 -7.05 -6.22 3.19
C ARG A 331 -6.65 -5.34 2.01
N GLN A 332 -6.21 -5.94 0.93
CA GLN A 332 -5.72 -5.23 -0.26
C GLN A 332 -6.73 -4.24 -0.85
N ASP A 333 -8.03 -4.51 -0.67
CA ASP A 333 -9.10 -3.59 -1.10
C ASP A 333 -9.06 -2.23 -0.40
N ASP A 334 -8.42 -2.13 0.78
CA ASP A 334 -8.27 -0.88 1.51
C ASP A 334 -7.11 -0.02 1.00
N ILE A 335 -6.14 -0.61 0.27
CA ILE A 335 -4.94 0.11 -0.19
C ILE A 335 -5.29 1.35 -1.04
N PRO A 336 -6.17 1.27 -2.07
CA PRO A 336 -6.50 2.44 -2.86
C PRO A 336 -7.18 3.55 -2.06
N VAL A 337 -8.08 3.18 -1.15
CA VAL A 337 -8.85 4.13 -0.32
C VAL A 337 -7.94 4.82 0.70
N LEU A 338 -7.03 4.07 1.34
CA LEU A 338 -6.03 4.59 2.25
C LEU A 338 -5.03 5.50 1.53
N ALA A 339 -4.55 5.10 0.34
CA ALA A 339 -3.64 5.90 -0.46
C ALA A 339 -4.28 7.25 -0.85
N GLN A 340 -5.54 7.24 -1.26
CA GLN A 340 -6.29 8.46 -1.58
C GLN A 340 -6.52 9.33 -0.34
N HIS A 341 -6.85 8.74 0.80
CA HIS A 341 -6.99 9.44 2.07
C HIS A 341 -5.69 10.17 2.47
N PHE A 342 -4.55 9.48 2.42
CA PHE A 342 -3.25 10.06 2.73
C PHE A 342 -2.82 11.11 1.70
N LEU A 343 -3.11 10.88 0.42
CA LEU A 343 -2.85 11.87 -0.62
C LEU A 343 -3.58 13.18 -0.35
N LYS A 344 -4.89 13.11 -0.03
CA LYS A 344 -5.71 14.29 0.31
C LYS A 344 -5.15 15.01 1.55
N LYS A 345 -4.77 14.25 2.59
CA LYS A 345 -4.16 14.78 3.83
C LYS A 345 -2.89 15.56 3.51
N TYR A 346 -1.94 14.94 2.80
CA TYR A 346 -0.63 15.55 2.54
C TYR A 346 -0.64 16.58 1.41
N SER A 347 -1.56 16.48 0.45
CA SER A 347 -1.81 17.55 -0.54
C SER A 347 -2.21 18.86 0.16
N ALA A 348 -3.12 18.77 1.14
CA ALA A 348 -3.53 19.92 1.93
C ALA A 348 -2.40 20.43 2.86
N GLU A 349 -1.66 19.52 3.51
CA GLU A 349 -0.59 19.86 4.46
C GLU A 349 0.60 20.55 3.75
N TYR A 350 0.99 20.07 2.57
CA TYR A 350 2.12 20.62 1.82
C TYR A 350 1.72 21.71 0.81
N GLY A 351 0.43 22.02 0.69
CA GLY A 351 -0.07 23.04 -0.25
C GLY A 351 0.18 22.69 -1.73
N LYS A 352 0.31 21.40 -2.07
CA LYS A 352 0.52 20.92 -3.44
C LYS A 352 -0.81 20.45 -4.04
N PRO A 353 -1.17 20.84 -5.28
CA PRO A 353 -2.43 20.45 -5.93
C PRO A 353 -2.35 19.02 -6.49
N LEU A 354 -2.10 18.03 -5.62
CA LEU A 354 -2.02 16.63 -6.03
C LEU A 354 -3.43 16.06 -6.23
N GLN A 355 -3.73 15.62 -7.44
CA GLN A 355 -5.05 15.12 -7.84
C GLN A 355 -5.20 13.61 -7.70
N GLY A 356 -4.11 12.82 -7.71
CA GLY A 356 -4.19 11.37 -7.66
C GLY A 356 -2.85 10.66 -7.80
N LEU A 357 -2.93 9.34 -7.96
CA LEU A 357 -1.80 8.48 -8.31
C LEU A 357 -1.96 8.01 -9.76
N THR A 358 -0.85 7.84 -10.47
CA THR A 358 -0.87 7.24 -11.80
C THR A 358 -1.27 5.77 -11.74
N ARG A 359 -1.69 5.20 -12.87
CA ARG A 359 -2.01 3.77 -12.95
C ARG A 359 -0.81 2.88 -12.56
N ARG A 360 0.42 3.29 -12.90
CA ARG A 360 1.65 2.57 -12.53
C ARG A 360 1.86 2.61 -11.02
N ALA A 361 1.67 3.76 -10.40
CA ALA A 361 1.75 3.91 -8.95
C ALA A 361 0.72 3.02 -8.25
N HIS A 362 -0.55 3.00 -8.69
CA HIS A 362 -1.57 2.10 -8.15
C HIS A 362 -1.18 0.62 -8.23
N ILE A 363 -0.68 0.17 -9.39
CA ILE A 363 -0.24 -1.21 -9.57
C ILE A 363 0.92 -1.54 -8.63
N ALA A 364 1.88 -0.63 -8.47
CA ALA A 364 3.01 -0.81 -7.57
C ALA A 364 2.56 -0.96 -6.11
N LEU A 365 1.59 -0.14 -5.67
CA LEU A 365 1.02 -0.24 -4.32
C LEU A 365 0.30 -1.57 -4.08
N LEU A 366 -0.47 -2.07 -5.05
CA LEU A 366 -1.19 -3.36 -4.94
C LEU A 366 -0.25 -4.57 -4.96
N GLN A 367 0.92 -4.45 -5.56
CA GLN A 367 1.91 -5.54 -5.66
C GLN A 367 2.87 -5.63 -4.47
N HIS A 368 2.85 -4.64 -3.58
CA HIS A 368 3.72 -4.62 -2.40
C HIS A 368 3.13 -5.42 -1.25
N ASP A 369 3.99 -6.07 -0.45
CA ASP A 369 3.57 -6.96 0.65
C ASP A 369 3.25 -6.21 1.96
N TRP A 370 3.61 -4.95 2.05
CA TRP A 370 3.35 -4.04 3.18
C TRP A 370 3.80 -4.56 4.55
N PRO A 371 5.07 -4.88 4.77
CA PRO A 371 5.55 -5.36 6.08
C PRO A 371 5.32 -4.36 7.21
N GLY A 372 5.37 -3.05 6.94
CA GLY A 372 5.04 -1.97 7.87
C GLY A 372 3.57 -1.53 7.84
N ASN A 373 2.72 -2.26 7.10
CA ASN A 373 1.27 -2.05 7.01
C ASN A 373 0.87 -0.60 6.66
N VAL A 374 -0.15 -0.05 7.33
CA VAL A 374 -0.68 1.29 7.03
C VAL A 374 0.35 2.39 7.33
N ARG A 375 1.19 2.21 8.34
CA ARG A 375 2.25 3.17 8.67
C ARG A 375 3.29 3.29 7.53
N GLU A 376 3.63 2.17 6.90
CA GLU A 376 4.52 2.17 5.73
C GLU A 376 3.86 2.85 4.53
N LEU A 377 2.58 2.56 4.26
CA LEU A 377 1.82 3.20 3.18
C LEU A 377 1.70 4.72 3.41
N GLU A 378 1.38 5.15 4.63
CA GLU A 378 1.30 6.56 5.00
C GLU A 378 2.63 7.28 4.74
N ASN A 379 3.75 6.71 5.24
CA ASN A 379 5.08 7.28 5.04
C ASN A 379 5.48 7.33 3.55
N LEU A 380 5.11 6.31 2.79
CA LEU A 380 5.37 6.26 1.36
C LEU A 380 4.63 7.39 0.62
N ILE A 381 3.33 7.54 0.87
CA ILE A 381 2.53 8.59 0.23
C ILE A 381 2.98 9.99 0.67
N ALA A 382 3.32 10.17 1.96
CA ALA A 382 3.88 11.43 2.46
C ALA A 382 5.19 11.81 1.75
N GLY A 383 6.12 10.85 1.65
CA GLY A 383 7.39 11.06 0.94
C GLY A 383 7.18 11.38 -0.55
N ALA A 384 6.33 10.60 -1.22
CA ALA A 384 6.02 10.82 -2.63
C ALA A 384 5.32 12.17 -2.86
N ALA A 385 4.43 12.61 -1.97
CA ALA A 385 3.79 13.92 -2.06
C ALA A 385 4.79 15.08 -1.96
N ILE A 386 5.88 14.91 -1.20
CA ILE A 386 6.96 15.92 -1.11
C ILE A 386 7.76 15.97 -2.41
N THR A 387 8.09 14.81 -3.00
CA THR A 387 8.98 14.71 -4.17
C THR A 387 8.26 14.92 -5.51
N ALA A 388 6.95 14.69 -5.57
CA ALA A 388 6.16 14.85 -6.79
C ALA A 388 6.27 16.27 -7.37
N ASN A 389 6.61 16.33 -8.67
CA ASN A 389 6.74 17.58 -9.42
C ASN A 389 5.51 17.91 -10.27
N GLY A 390 4.55 16.96 -10.40
CA GLY A 390 3.32 17.10 -11.17
C GLY A 390 2.07 17.11 -10.30
N GLU A 391 0.90 17.06 -10.93
CA GLU A 391 -0.39 16.96 -10.26
C GLU A 391 -0.74 15.53 -9.80
N SER A 392 0.08 14.54 -10.15
CA SER A 392 -0.14 13.13 -9.81
C SER A 392 1.17 12.48 -9.36
N ILE A 393 1.08 11.61 -8.34
CA ILE A 393 2.20 10.79 -7.88
C ILE A 393 2.42 9.62 -8.84
N ASP A 394 3.66 9.40 -9.28
CA ASP A 394 4.06 8.24 -10.09
C ASP A 394 5.02 7.32 -9.35
N THR A 395 5.34 6.18 -9.97
CA THR A 395 6.35 5.23 -9.45
C THR A 395 7.74 5.85 -9.30
N THR A 396 8.08 6.88 -10.08
CA THR A 396 9.33 7.62 -9.97
C THR A 396 9.47 8.39 -8.66
N ASP A 397 8.35 8.75 -8.04
CA ASP A 397 8.31 9.44 -6.75
C ASP A 397 8.43 8.46 -5.56
N PHE A 398 8.37 7.15 -5.83
CA PHE A 398 8.53 6.11 -4.83
C PHE A 398 10.00 5.75 -4.61
N PRO A 399 10.37 5.21 -3.44
CA PRO A 399 11.71 4.69 -3.19
C PRO A 399 12.09 3.55 -4.17
N GLU A 400 13.39 3.43 -4.50
CA GLU A 400 13.91 2.48 -5.49
C GLU A 400 13.46 1.02 -5.30
N HIS A 401 13.27 0.58 -4.07
CA HIS A 401 12.84 -0.78 -3.78
C HIS A 401 11.42 -1.10 -4.27
N LEU A 402 10.56 -0.08 -4.42
CA LEU A 402 9.22 -0.19 -5.01
C LEU A 402 9.24 0.00 -6.52
N GLN A 403 10.12 0.87 -7.05
CA GLN A 403 10.29 1.09 -8.48
C GLN A 403 10.78 -0.18 -9.19
N ASN A 404 11.73 -0.90 -8.61
CA ASN A 404 12.44 -2.01 -9.25
C ASN A 404 11.73 -3.38 -9.16
N ARG A 405 10.68 -3.53 -8.35
CA ARG A 405 9.97 -4.83 -8.24
C ARG A 405 9.16 -5.19 -9.49
N SER A 406 8.55 -4.22 -10.15
CA SER A 406 7.88 -4.41 -11.45
C SER A 406 8.88 -4.79 -12.55
N GLN A 407 10.07 -4.19 -12.54
CA GLN A 407 11.16 -4.53 -13.46
C GLN A 407 11.82 -5.87 -13.10
N ARG A 408 11.99 -6.21 -11.83
CA ARG A 408 12.56 -7.52 -11.42
C ARG A 408 11.61 -8.70 -11.70
N ARG A 409 10.28 -8.52 -11.61
CA ARG A 409 9.33 -9.56 -12.05
C ARG A 409 9.29 -9.69 -13.58
N ALA A 410 9.37 -8.58 -14.32
CA ALA A 410 9.53 -8.60 -15.77
C ALA A 410 10.91 -9.19 -16.16
N ALA A 411 11.98 -8.87 -15.45
CA ALA A 411 13.31 -9.45 -15.64
C ALA A 411 13.38 -10.91 -15.18
N ALA A 412 12.68 -11.30 -14.12
CA ALA A 412 12.60 -12.70 -13.68
C ALA A 412 11.76 -13.56 -14.62
N SER A 413 10.79 -12.97 -15.32
CA SER A 413 10.10 -13.65 -16.44
C SER A 413 10.89 -13.61 -17.73
N SER A 414 11.86 -12.70 -17.90
CA SER A 414 12.76 -12.63 -19.04
C SER A 414 14.07 -13.42 -18.87
N THR A 415 14.36 -13.93 -17.67
CA THR A 415 15.50 -14.83 -17.41
C THR A 415 15.14 -16.31 -17.49
N TRP A 416 14.00 -16.66 -18.10
CA TRP A 416 13.78 -18.05 -18.51
C TRP A 416 14.72 -18.34 -19.69
N SER A 417 15.93 -18.79 -19.38
CA SER A 417 16.79 -19.45 -20.37
C SER A 417 16.36 -20.92 -20.46
N PRO A 418 16.18 -21.46 -21.66
CA PRO A 418 15.89 -22.88 -21.81
C PRO A 418 17.09 -23.67 -21.27
N LEU A 419 16.98 -24.16 -20.03
CA LEU A 419 17.95 -25.08 -19.46
C LEU A 419 17.73 -26.47 -20.05
N PRO A 420 18.78 -27.25 -20.33
CA PRO A 420 18.64 -28.65 -20.70
C PRO A 420 17.79 -29.41 -19.67
N LEU A 421 16.92 -30.29 -20.15
CA LEU A 421 15.97 -31.03 -19.28
C LEU A 421 16.68 -31.75 -18.12
N ASP A 422 17.89 -32.22 -18.35
CA ASP A 422 18.75 -32.88 -17.36
C ASP A 422 19.20 -31.92 -16.22
N GLU A 423 19.40 -30.64 -16.50
CA GLU A 423 19.76 -29.65 -15.48
C GLU A 423 18.56 -29.27 -14.61
N VAL A 424 17.40 -29.01 -15.22
CA VAL A 424 16.14 -28.75 -14.49
C VAL A 424 15.79 -29.95 -13.60
N ARG A 425 15.94 -31.16 -14.13
CA ARG A 425 15.70 -32.39 -13.40
C ARG A 425 16.67 -32.57 -12.23
N SER A 426 17.93 -32.22 -12.41
CA SER A 426 18.99 -32.31 -11.38
C SER A 426 18.68 -31.36 -10.22
N GLU A 427 18.36 -30.12 -10.55
CA GLU A 427 18.06 -29.11 -9.57
C GLU A 427 16.80 -29.42 -8.75
N HIS A 428 15.75 -29.90 -9.42
CA HIS A 428 14.51 -30.31 -8.75
C HIS A 428 14.73 -31.52 -7.84
N ILE A 429 15.46 -32.54 -8.26
CA ILE A 429 15.78 -33.69 -7.42
C ILE A 429 16.61 -33.30 -6.22
N GLN A 430 17.56 -32.37 -6.36
CA GLN A 430 18.39 -31.90 -5.25
C GLN A 430 17.54 -31.13 -4.22
N ARG A 431 16.68 -30.22 -4.66
CA ARG A 431 15.78 -29.48 -3.77
C ARG A 431 14.87 -30.41 -2.96
N VAL A 432 14.28 -31.43 -3.59
CA VAL A 432 13.41 -32.38 -2.88
C VAL A 432 14.21 -33.28 -1.94
N LEU A 433 15.46 -33.63 -2.27
CA LEU A 433 16.35 -34.37 -1.41
C LEU A 433 16.70 -33.56 -0.13
N ASP A 434 16.99 -32.29 -0.28
CA ASP A 434 17.26 -31.36 0.82
C ASP A 434 16.02 -31.15 1.69
N MET A 435 14.82 -30.98 1.10
CA MET A 435 13.55 -30.94 1.84
C MET A 435 13.26 -32.22 2.61
N CYS A 436 13.73 -33.37 2.16
CA CYS A 436 13.59 -34.65 2.83
C CYS A 436 14.76 -34.97 3.78
N ASN A 437 15.61 -33.99 4.11
CA ASN A 437 16.81 -34.15 4.95
C ASN A 437 17.69 -35.32 4.51
N GLY A 438 17.89 -35.50 3.22
CA GLY A 438 18.70 -36.57 2.64
C GLY A 438 18.05 -37.98 2.59
N ASN A 439 16.79 -38.11 3.02
CA ASN A 439 16.08 -39.37 3.03
C ASN A 439 15.65 -39.80 1.60
N ARG A 440 16.46 -40.63 0.97
CA ARG A 440 16.29 -41.05 -0.41
C ARG A 440 15.00 -41.84 -0.69
N VAL A 441 14.49 -42.56 0.31
CA VAL A 441 13.22 -43.31 0.19
C VAL A 441 12.04 -42.37 0.09
N ARG A 442 12.00 -41.39 0.99
CA ARG A 442 10.96 -40.36 1.02
C ARG A 442 11.08 -39.45 -0.20
N THR A 443 12.30 -39.11 -0.64
CA THR A 443 12.53 -38.32 -1.85
C THR A 443 11.99 -39.01 -3.09
N ALA A 444 12.21 -40.35 -3.26
CA ALA A 444 11.68 -41.10 -4.36
C ALA A 444 10.16 -41.16 -4.40
N GLN A 445 9.52 -41.24 -3.21
CA GLN A 445 8.07 -41.20 -3.07
C GLN A 445 7.49 -39.82 -3.45
N VAL A 446 8.08 -38.73 -2.96
CA VAL A 446 7.64 -37.34 -3.26
C VAL A 446 7.80 -37.03 -4.75
N LEU A 447 8.89 -37.49 -5.35
CA LEU A 447 9.17 -37.29 -6.80
C LEU A 447 8.33 -38.21 -7.70
N GLY A 448 7.62 -39.21 -7.17
CA GLY A 448 6.87 -40.18 -7.97
C GLY A 448 7.76 -41.09 -8.86
N ILE A 449 9.03 -41.30 -8.46
CA ILE A 449 9.99 -42.10 -9.23
C ILE A 449 10.44 -43.34 -8.46
N GLY A 450 10.83 -44.39 -9.20
CA GLY A 450 11.39 -45.60 -8.59
C GLY A 450 12.73 -45.33 -7.87
N ARG A 451 12.95 -45.98 -6.71
CA ARG A 451 14.19 -45.84 -5.92
C ARG A 451 15.46 -46.09 -6.75
N THR A 452 15.45 -47.10 -7.62
CA THR A 452 16.55 -47.41 -8.53
C THR A 452 16.85 -46.26 -9.51
N SER A 453 15.81 -45.59 -9.99
CA SER A 453 15.95 -44.43 -10.89
C SER A 453 16.58 -43.23 -10.16
N LEU A 454 16.19 -42.96 -8.93
CA LEU A 454 16.78 -41.88 -8.09
C LEU A 454 18.28 -42.20 -7.82
N TYR A 455 18.61 -43.44 -7.42
CA TYR A 455 20.00 -43.86 -7.17
C TYR A 455 20.87 -43.74 -8.41
N ARG A 456 20.37 -44.15 -9.58
CA ARG A 456 21.08 -44.06 -10.87
C ARG A 456 21.35 -42.59 -11.24
N PHE A 457 20.40 -41.72 -10.94
CA PHE A 457 20.53 -40.29 -11.21
C PHE A 457 21.56 -39.63 -10.28
N LEU A 458 21.49 -39.84 -8.96
CA LEU A 458 22.45 -39.31 -7.99
C LEU A 458 23.90 -39.83 -8.29
N LYS A 459 24.06 -41.04 -8.76
CA LYS A 459 25.37 -41.59 -9.15
C LYS A 459 25.93 -40.96 -10.44
N ARG A 460 25.06 -40.51 -11.35
CA ARG A 460 25.46 -39.78 -12.58
C ARG A 460 25.84 -38.33 -12.28
N SER A 461 25.10 -37.63 -11.39
CA SER A 461 25.40 -36.25 -11.01
C SER A 461 26.70 -36.13 -10.21
N SER A 462 27.02 -37.07 -9.29
CA SER A 462 28.30 -37.10 -8.59
C SER A 462 29.52 -37.34 -9.48
N LYS A 463 29.38 -38.10 -10.59
CA LYS A 463 30.46 -38.26 -11.60
C LYS A 463 30.67 -36.99 -12.45
N ARG A 464 29.63 -36.17 -12.72
CA ARG A 464 29.78 -34.93 -13.49
C ARG A 464 30.46 -33.80 -12.70
N VAL A 465 30.26 -33.74 -11.38
CA VAL A 465 30.93 -32.76 -10.51
C VAL A 465 32.42 -33.07 -10.37
N ALA A 466 32.80 -34.34 -10.34
CA ALA A 466 34.21 -34.78 -10.28
C ALA A 466 35.01 -34.49 -11.55
N VAL A 467 34.36 -34.37 -12.71
CA VAL A 467 35.02 -34.06 -13.99
C VAL A 467 35.14 -32.55 -14.25
N LYS A 468 34.27 -31.69 -13.65
CA LYS A 468 34.38 -30.24 -13.76
C LYS A 468 35.35 -29.58 -12.75
N GLY A 469 35.83 -30.33 -11.75
CA GLY A 469 36.82 -29.87 -10.78
C GLY A 469 38.26 -30.26 -11.12
N ALA A 470 38.50 -30.92 -12.31
CA ALA A 470 39.79 -31.39 -12.76
C ALA A 470 40.20 -30.83 -14.15
N ALA A 471 39.58 -29.71 -14.60
CA ALA A 471 39.95 -28.97 -15.79
C ALA A 471 40.25 -27.51 -15.45
#